data_23af4f3f6914a5fbbd206a79bfe120d9
#
_entry.id   23af4f3f6914a5fbbd206a79bfe120d9
#
_cell.length_a   1.000
_cell.length_b   1.000
_cell.length_c   1.000
_cell.angle_alpha   90.00
_cell.angle_beta   90.00
_cell.angle_gamma   90.00
#
_symmetry.space_group_name_H-M   'P 1'
#
loop_
_entity.id
_entity.type
_entity.pdbx_description
1 polymer ?
#
loop_
_entity_poly.entity_id
_entity_poly.type
_entity_poly.pdbx_seq_one_letter_code
_entity_poly.pdbx_strand_id
1 'polypeptide(L)'
;MKLRKKQPQPEGISGYDYSDRAARERTAYALFRRAKNARTAVEIEWEKYNDYYNGIHDVTRDLTEFCRENDIPWLPASIPDPYILVESQIEPTVPQPEFRGRDDDLDSAMAKRREFAVRYNAENNRLSDMNTRNERRLLKLGDAFWKAYWDEDMRCGEAHGD
;
A
#
# COMPACT_ATOMS: atom_id res chain seq x y z
N MET A 1 17.09 4.25 -41.44
CA MET A 1 15.93 3.54 -40.87
C MET A 1 16.45 2.52 -39.83
N LYS A 2 16.45 2.86 -38.53
CA LYS A 2 16.96 1.95 -37.49
C LYS A 2 15.84 0.99 -37.11
N LEU A 3 16.02 -0.30 -37.41
CA LEU A 3 15.14 -1.38 -36.97
C LEU A 3 15.08 -1.39 -35.44
N ARG A 4 13.93 -1.07 -34.87
CA ARG A 4 13.66 -1.29 -33.44
C ARG A 4 13.83 -2.80 -33.18
N LYS A 5 14.88 -3.17 -32.42
CA LYS A 5 15.00 -4.54 -31.89
C LYS A 5 13.73 -4.82 -31.09
N LYS A 6 12.98 -5.85 -31.52
CA LYS A 6 11.86 -6.39 -30.75
C LYS A 6 12.38 -6.73 -29.37
N GLN A 7 11.88 -6.09 -28.33
CA GLN A 7 12.18 -6.51 -26.96
C GLN A 7 11.68 -7.95 -26.79
N PRO A 8 12.46 -8.83 -26.13
CA PRO A 8 11.99 -10.15 -25.83
C PRO A 8 10.68 -10.04 -25.04
N GLN A 9 9.64 -10.71 -25.51
CA GLN A 9 8.38 -10.77 -24.80
C GLN A 9 8.63 -11.47 -23.46
N PRO A 10 8.10 -10.98 -22.34
CA PRO A 10 8.23 -11.68 -21.07
C PRO A 10 7.66 -13.07 -21.24
N GLU A 11 8.40 -14.07 -20.74
CA GLU A 11 7.93 -15.46 -20.73
C GLU A 11 6.57 -15.52 -20.07
N GLY A 12 5.55 -15.91 -20.84
CA GLY A 12 4.17 -15.95 -20.36
C GLY A 12 4.03 -17.02 -19.27
N ILE A 13 3.17 -16.78 -18.32
CA ILE A 13 2.80 -17.79 -17.32
C ILE A 13 2.20 -18.99 -18.08
N SER A 14 2.77 -20.17 -17.87
CA SER A 14 2.35 -21.41 -18.55
C SER A 14 0.82 -21.61 -18.47
N GLY A 15 0.19 -21.88 -19.60
CA GLY A 15 -1.26 -22.12 -19.71
C GLY A 15 -2.10 -20.92 -20.08
N TYR A 16 -1.48 -19.76 -20.35
CA TYR A 16 -2.20 -18.54 -20.76
C TYR A 16 -1.79 -18.09 -22.17
N ASP A 17 -2.79 -17.57 -22.91
CA ASP A 17 -2.60 -17.09 -24.28
C ASP A 17 -2.30 -15.59 -24.29
N TYR A 18 -1.20 -15.24 -24.96
CA TYR A 18 -0.71 -13.86 -25.09
C TYR A 18 -0.59 -13.44 -26.58
N SER A 19 -1.19 -14.21 -27.49
CA SER A 19 -0.98 -14.07 -28.94
C SER A 19 -1.41 -12.72 -29.50
N ASP A 20 -2.56 -12.22 -29.04
CA ASP A 20 -3.08 -10.94 -29.46
C ASP A 20 -3.55 -10.07 -28.29
N ARG A 21 -4.06 -8.86 -28.56
CA ARG A 21 -4.53 -7.94 -27.53
C ARG A 21 -5.73 -8.50 -26.76
N ALA A 22 -6.69 -9.08 -27.47
CA ALA A 22 -7.91 -9.63 -26.86
C ALA A 22 -7.60 -10.86 -26.00
N ALA A 23 -6.65 -11.72 -26.42
CA ALA A 23 -6.15 -12.84 -25.63
C ALA A 23 -5.45 -12.36 -24.35
N ARG A 24 -4.63 -11.31 -24.43
CA ARG A 24 -3.97 -10.70 -23.27
C ARG A 24 -4.98 -10.12 -22.28
N GLU A 25 -6.01 -9.42 -22.77
CA GLU A 25 -7.06 -8.86 -21.90
C GLU A 25 -7.85 -9.96 -21.20
N ARG A 26 -8.24 -11.03 -21.90
CA ARG A 26 -8.90 -12.20 -21.29
C ARG A 26 -8.02 -12.89 -20.26
N THR A 27 -6.75 -13.06 -20.56
CA THR A 27 -5.76 -13.66 -19.66
C THR A 27 -5.57 -12.80 -18.41
N ALA A 28 -5.41 -11.49 -18.56
CA ALA A 28 -5.29 -10.56 -17.43
C ALA A 28 -6.54 -10.62 -16.53
N TYR A 29 -7.73 -10.66 -17.12
CA TYR A 29 -8.97 -10.78 -16.38
C TYR A 29 -9.11 -12.14 -15.66
N ALA A 30 -8.70 -13.24 -16.29
CA ALA A 30 -8.70 -14.56 -15.67
C ALA A 30 -7.73 -14.63 -14.48
N LEU A 31 -6.53 -14.07 -14.64
CA LEU A 31 -5.54 -13.94 -13.55
C LEU A 31 -6.07 -13.09 -12.40
N PHE A 32 -6.68 -11.95 -12.71
CA PHE A 32 -7.30 -11.08 -11.72
C PHE A 32 -8.39 -11.82 -10.93
N ARG A 33 -9.30 -12.50 -11.61
CA ARG A 33 -10.35 -13.28 -10.94
C ARG A 33 -9.78 -14.38 -10.05
N ARG A 34 -8.76 -15.10 -10.55
CA ARG A 34 -8.10 -16.16 -9.78
C ARG A 34 -7.44 -15.58 -8.52
N ALA A 35 -6.70 -14.47 -8.66
CA ALA A 35 -6.08 -13.79 -7.54
C ALA A 35 -7.12 -13.28 -6.54
N LYS A 36 -8.21 -12.67 -7.02
CA LYS A 36 -9.32 -12.22 -6.17
C LYS A 36 -9.94 -13.36 -5.39
N ASN A 37 -10.23 -14.49 -6.03
CA ASN A 37 -10.82 -15.65 -5.36
C ASN A 37 -9.87 -16.25 -4.32
N ALA A 38 -8.58 -16.34 -4.64
CA ALA A 38 -7.56 -16.82 -3.68
C ALA A 38 -7.42 -15.91 -2.47
N ARG A 39 -7.72 -14.63 -2.63
CA ARG A 39 -7.60 -13.61 -1.59
C ARG A 39 -8.81 -13.54 -0.65
N THR A 40 -9.96 -14.10 -1.04
CA THR A 40 -11.20 -14.00 -0.25
C THR A 40 -11.03 -14.48 1.18
N ALA A 41 -10.29 -15.57 1.41
CA ALA A 41 -10.03 -16.08 2.75
C ALA A 41 -9.20 -15.08 3.60
N VAL A 42 -8.22 -14.42 2.97
CA VAL A 42 -7.38 -13.41 3.63
C VAL A 42 -8.18 -12.13 3.92
N GLU A 43 -9.11 -11.75 3.04
CA GLU A 43 -9.98 -10.59 3.24
C GLU A 43 -10.87 -10.73 4.47
N ILE A 44 -11.38 -11.94 4.74
CA ILE A 44 -12.14 -12.24 5.97
C ILE A 44 -11.27 -12.04 7.22
N GLU A 45 -10.02 -12.49 7.18
CA GLU A 45 -9.10 -12.27 8.30
C GLU A 45 -8.74 -10.77 8.47
N TRP A 46 -8.63 -10.01 7.37
CA TRP A 46 -8.41 -8.58 7.44
C TRP A 46 -9.57 -7.80 8.07
N GLU A 47 -10.81 -8.24 7.83
CA GLU A 47 -11.98 -7.67 8.52
C GLU A 47 -11.86 -7.86 10.03
N LYS A 48 -11.50 -9.06 10.49
CA LYS A 48 -11.25 -9.32 11.91
C LYS A 48 -10.13 -8.45 12.48
N TYR A 49 -9.02 -8.31 11.76
CA TYR A 49 -7.90 -7.45 12.21
C TYR A 49 -8.30 -5.98 12.31
N ASN A 50 -9.13 -5.50 11.39
CA ASN A 50 -9.70 -4.17 11.47
C ASN A 50 -10.64 -4.02 12.69
N ASP A 51 -11.45 -5.02 12.97
CA ASP A 51 -12.32 -5.03 14.14
C ASP A 51 -11.49 -5.00 15.45
N TYR A 52 -10.46 -5.85 15.56
CA TYR A 52 -9.54 -5.82 16.71
C TYR A 52 -8.83 -4.45 16.84
N TYR A 53 -8.39 -3.87 15.76
CA TYR A 53 -7.79 -2.54 15.77
C TYR A 53 -8.78 -1.46 16.25
N ASN A 54 -10.04 -1.60 15.94
CA ASN A 54 -11.10 -0.70 16.38
C ASN A 54 -11.68 -1.04 17.76
N GLY A 55 -11.10 -2.03 18.46
CA GLY A 55 -11.55 -2.47 19.77
C GLY A 55 -12.81 -3.34 19.74
N ILE A 56 -13.18 -3.84 18.58
CA ILE A 56 -14.33 -4.73 18.41
C ILE A 56 -13.85 -6.18 18.47
N HIS A 57 -14.24 -6.89 19.51
CA HIS A 57 -13.90 -8.30 19.71
C HIS A 57 -15.15 -9.15 19.61
N ASP A 58 -15.16 -10.18 18.77
CA ASP A 58 -16.29 -11.10 18.62
C ASP A 58 -16.68 -11.74 19.94
N VAL A 59 -15.68 -12.23 20.68
CA VAL A 59 -15.87 -12.83 22.00
C VAL A 59 -16.52 -11.85 23.00
N THR A 60 -16.19 -10.56 22.89
CA THR A 60 -16.76 -9.53 23.77
C THR A 60 -18.23 -9.29 23.44
N ARG A 61 -18.61 -9.34 22.16
CA ARG A 61 -20.01 -9.14 21.72
C ARG A 61 -20.90 -10.27 22.25
N ASP A 62 -20.50 -11.52 21.98
CA ASP A 62 -21.27 -12.71 22.38
C ASP A 62 -21.35 -12.85 23.89
N LEU A 63 -20.24 -12.61 24.59
CA LEU A 63 -20.21 -12.64 26.06
C LEU A 63 -21.03 -11.51 26.67
N THR A 64 -21.00 -10.31 26.11
CA THR A 64 -21.80 -9.19 26.59
C THR A 64 -23.29 -9.50 26.47
N GLU A 65 -23.70 -10.07 25.33
CA GLU A 65 -25.10 -10.46 25.13
C GLU A 65 -25.53 -11.59 26.10
N PHE A 66 -24.71 -12.63 26.24
CA PHE A 66 -24.94 -13.72 27.17
C PHE A 66 -25.01 -13.22 28.63
N CYS A 67 -24.11 -12.34 29.05
CA CYS A 67 -24.11 -11.80 30.41
C CYS A 67 -25.33 -10.91 30.65
N ARG A 68 -25.74 -10.12 29.67
CA ARG A 68 -26.96 -9.30 29.74
C ARG A 68 -28.22 -10.15 29.88
N GLU A 69 -28.33 -11.26 29.15
CA GLU A 69 -29.46 -12.18 29.20
C GLU A 69 -29.56 -12.95 30.51
N ASN A 70 -28.43 -13.14 31.19
CA ASN A 70 -28.35 -13.93 32.44
C ASN A 70 -28.11 -13.06 33.68
N ASP A 71 -28.27 -11.73 33.60
CA ASP A 71 -28.02 -10.78 34.69
C ASP A 71 -26.64 -10.93 35.37
N ILE A 72 -25.64 -11.32 34.60
CA ILE A 72 -24.27 -11.48 35.07
C ILE A 72 -23.52 -10.14 34.86
N PRO A 73 -22.93 -9.54 35.92
CA PRO A 73 -22.13 -8.34 35.78
C PRO A 73 -20.86 -8.68 34.96
N TRP A 74 -20.80 -8.14 33.74
CA TRP A 74 -19.68 -8.33 32.84
C TRP A 74 -18.81 -7.07 32.77
N LEU A 75 -17.54 -7.25 33.10
CA LEU A 75 -16.49 -6.24 32.84
C LEU A 75 -15.52 -6.82 31.82
N PRO A 76 -15.40 -6.21 30.63
CA PRO A 76 -14.43 -6.66 29.65
C PRO A 76 -13.02 -6.56 30.24
N ALA A 77 -12.22 -7.61 30.08
CA ALA A 77 -10.81 -7.56 30.44
C ALA A 77 -10.13 -6.46 29.58
N SER A 78 -9.34 -5.63 30.23
CA SER A 78 -8.51 -4.65 29.49
C SER A 78 -7.45 -5.40 28.71
N ILE A 79 -7.72 -5.65 27.44
CA ILE A 79 -6.71 -6.12 26.50
C ILE A 79 -5.92 -4.89 26.06
N PRO A 80 -4.58 -4.97 25.94
CA PRO A 80 -3.80 -3.89 25.37
C PRO A 80 -4.43 -3.46 24.04
N ASP A 81 -4.77 -2.19 23.93
CA ASP A 81 -5.47 -1.66 22.78
C ASP A 81 -4.58 -1.85 21.54
N PRO A 82 -4.94 -2.71 20.56
CA PRO A 82 -4.17 -2.93 19.36
C PRO A 82 -3.94 -1.63 18.57
N TYR A 83 -4.86 -0.67 18.69
CA TYR A 83 -4.71 0.67 18.14
C TYR A 83 -3.46 1.36 18.70
N ILE A 84 -3.30 1.40 20.04
CA ILE A 84 -2.15 2.05 20.66
C ILE A 84 -0.84 1.35 20.24
N LEU A 85 -0.83 0.03 20.16
CA LEU A 85 0.35 -0.72 19.74
C LEU A 85 0.73 -0.42 18.30
N VAL A 86 -0.22 -0.36 17.38
CA VAL A 86 0.02 -0.04 15.97
C VAL A 86 0.49 1.41 15.84
N GLU A 87 -0.24 2.37 16.41
CA GLU A 87 0.10 3.79 16.26
C GLU A 87 1.43 4.16 16.92
N SER A 88 1.85 3.46 17.98
CA SER A 88 3.15 3.67 18.62
C SER A 88 4.35 3.20 17.77
N GLN A 89 4.12 2.35 16.78
CA GLN A 89 5.15 1.81 15.90
C GLN A 89 5.28 2.56 14.57
N ILE A 90 4.35 3.48 14.29
CA ILE A 90 4.37 4.23 13.05
C ILE A 90 5.39 5.37 13.16
N GLU A 91 6.39 5.34 12.31
CA GLU A 91 7.34 6.43 12.16
C GLU A 91 6.99 7.28 10.93
N PRO A 92 6.49 8.52 11.10
CA PRO A 92 6.10 9.37 9.97
C PRO A 92 7.29 9.97 9.20
N THR A 93 8.42 9.31 9.21
CA THR A 93 9.63 9.78 8.54
C THR A 93 9.70 9.31 7.09
N VAL A 94 9.83 10.26 6.18
CA VAL A 94 10.19 9.97 4.79
C VAL A 94 11.70 10.06 4.66
N PRO A 95 12.38 8.98 4.25
CA PRO A 95 13.81 9.04 3.98
C PRO A 95 14.09 10.10 2.94
N GLN A 96 14.96 11.05 3.28
CA GLN A 96 15.38 12.08 2.33
C GLN A 96 16.57 11.57 1.53
N PRO A 97 16.45 11.43 0.20
CA PRO A 97 17.58 11.03 -0.61
C PRO A 97 18.63 12.14 -0.63
N GLU A 98 19.87 11.78 -0.39
CA GLU A 98 21.03 12.65 -0.55
C GLU A 98 21.69 12.37 -1.89
N PHE A 99 21.80 13.38 -2.73
CA PHE A 99 22.47 13.29 -4.01
C PHE A 99 23.87 13.88 -3.89
N ARG A 100 24.89 13.11 -4.22
CA ARG A 100 26.29 13.56 -4.22
C ARG A 100 26.80 13.72 -5.65
N GLY A 101 27.43 14.85 -5.93
CA GLY A 101 28.18 15.04 -7.17
C GLY A 101 29.43 14.17 -7.16
N ARG A 102 29.84 13.68 -8.32
CA ARG A 102 30.91 12.70 -8.43
C ARG A 102 32.29 13.35 -8.53
N ASP A 103 32.46 14.36 -9.37
CA ASP A 103 33.80 14.81 -9.72
C ASP A 103 34.01 16.34 -9.93
N ASP A 104 32.96 17.19 -10.01
CA ASP A 104 33.14 18.63 -10.21
C ASP A 104 32.02 19.51 -9.62
N ASP A 105 32.21 20.85 -9.69
CA ASP A 105 31.25 21.83 -9.16
C ASP A 105 29.92 21.82 -9.90
N LEU A 106 29.90 21.47 -11.19
CA LEU A 106 28.68 21.35 -12.01
C LEU A 106 27.86 20.15 -11.57
N ASP A 107 28.49 19.02 -11.34
CA ASP A 107 27.87 17.82 -10.80
C ASP A 107 27.27 18.06 -9.43
N SER A 108 27.97 18.81 -8.57
CA SER A 108 27.49 19.20 -7.26
C SER A 108 26.24 20.10 -7.33
N ALA A 109 26.22 21.06 -8.28
CA ALA A 109 25.05 21.91 -8.50
C ALA A 109 23.86 21.13 -9.05
N MET A 110 24.11 20.16 -9.95
CA MET A 110 23.06 19.27 -10.46
C MET A 110 22.52 18.32 -9.38
N ALA A 111 23.37 17.82 -8.50
CA ALA A 111 22.98 16.98 -7.38
C ALA A 111 21.99 17.74 -6.45
N LYS A 112 22.30 18.98 -6.08
CA LYS A 112 21.41 19.85 -5.28
C LYS A 112 20.06 20.11 -5.98
N ARG A 113 20.06 20.34 -7.30
CA ARG A 113 18.81 20.53 -8.05
C ARG A 113 17.95 19.27 -8.05
N ARG A 114 18.55 18.09 -8.19
CA ARG A 114 17.85 16.80 -8.12
C ARG A 114 17.27 16.56 -6.73
N GLU A 115 18.04 16.85 -5.69
CA GLU A 115 17.58 16.76 -4.30
C GLU A 115 16.35 17.65 -4.07
N PHE A 116 16.44 18.92 -4.51
CA PHE A 116 15.31 19.83 -4.42
C PHE A 116 14.08 19.33 -5.17
N ALA A 117 14.24 18.83 -6.39
CA ALA A 117 13.15 18.32 -7.19
C ALA A 117 12.47 17.09 -6.54
N VAL A 118 13.27 16.18 -5.96
CA VAL A 118 12.73 15.01 -5.26
C VAL A 118 12.00 15.42 -3.99
N ARG A 119 12.57 16.35 -3.22
CA ARG A 119 11.92 16.89 -2.01
C ARG A 119 10.60 17.57 -2.35
N TYR A 120 10.60 18.44 -3.36
CA TYR A 120 9.41 19.11 -3.83
C TYR A 120 8.31 18.12 -4.25
N ASN A 121 8.68 17.08 -5.01
CA ASN A 121 7.73 16.04 -5.40
C ASN A 121 7.19 15.24 -4.20
N ALA A 122 8.05 14.95 -3.22
CA ALA A 122 7.63 14.26 -2.01
C ALA A 122 6.63 15.07 -1.18
N GLU A 123 6.88 16.37 -1.03
CA GLU A 123 5.99 17.29 -0.33
C GLU A 123 4.68 17.49 -1.09
N ASN A 124 4.76 17.73 -2.40
CA ASN A 124 3.58 17.96 -3.25
C ASN A 124 2.65 16.75 -3.31
N ASN A 125 3.20 15.54 -3.30
CA ASN A 125 2.44 14.29 -3.28
C ASN A 125 2.10 13.81 -1.84
N ARG A 126 2.38 14.60 -0.82
CA ARG A 126 2.15 14.22 0.59
C ARG A 126 2.69 12.82 0.93
N LEU A 127 3.92 12.57 0.50
CA LEU A 127 4.52 11.24 0.61
C LEU A 127 4.59 10.75 2.07
N SER A 128 4.75 11.65 3.04
CA SER A 128 4.71 11.35 4.46
C SER A 128 3.36 10.77 4.90
N ASP A 129 2.26 11.40 4.49
CA ASP A 129 0.91 10.93 4.83
C ASP A 129 0.62 9.58 4.19
N MET A 130 1.04 9.41 2.94
CA MET A 130 0.91 8.13 2.23
C MET A 130 1.73 7.04 2.92
N ASN A 131 2.95 7.35 3.36
CA ASN A 131 3.81 6.40 4.07
C ASN A 131 3.17 5.97 5.39
N THR A 132 2.71 6.92 6.19
CA THR A 132 1.99 6.65 7.45
C THR A 132 0.78 5.75 7.23
N ARG A 133 -0.03 6.01 6.19
CA ARG A 133 -1.18 5.15 5.85
C ARG A 133 -0.74 3.75 5.45
N ASN A 134 0.35 3.61 4.69
CA ASN A 134 0.88 2.31 4.28
C ASN A 134 1.48 1.52 5.44
N GLU A 135 2.22 2.17 6.33
CA GLU A 135 2.75 1.55 7.54
C GLU A 135 1.62 1.04 8.43
N ARG A 136 0.58 1.85 8.63
CA ARG A 136 -0.60 1.42 9.36
C ARG A 136 -1.28 0.19 8.72
N ARG A 137 -1.38 0.16 7.39
CA ARG A 137 -1.91 -1.00 6.67
C ARG A 137 -1.01 -2.22 6.83
N LEU A 138 0.31 -2.04 6.69
CA LEU A 138 1.29 -3.11 6.86
C LEU A 138 1.21 -3.73 8.26
N LEU A 139 1.16 -2.90 9.30
CA LEU A 139 1.08 -3.37 10.68
C LEU A 139 -0.25 -4.07 11.00
N LYS A 140 -1.36 -3.61 10.40
CA LYS A 140 -2.68 -4.22 10.62
C LYS A 140 -2.92 -5.49 9.79
N LEU A 141 -2.51 -5.48 8.54
CA LEU A 141 -2.94 -6.46 7.54
C LEU A 141 -1.80 -7.36 7.06
N GLY A 142 -0.55 -7.05 7.43
CA GLY A 142 0.63 -7.76 7.00
C GLY A 142 1.14 -7.37 5.61
N ASP A 143 0.30 -6.72 4.79
CA ASP A 143 0.63 -6.33 3.43
C ASP A 143 0.28 -4.87 3.14
N ALA A 144 1.19 -4.17 2.45
CA ALA A 144 0.95 -2.85 1.89
C ALA A 144 1.67 -2.71 0.55
N PHE A 145 1.06 -2.00 -0.39
CA PHE A 145 1.59 -1.85 -1.74
C PHE A 145 1.69 -0.39 -2.12
N TRP A 146 2.80 -0.05 -2.78
CA TRP A 146 2.99 1.22 -3.46
C TRP A 146 2.75 1.05 -4.94
N LYS A 147 2.02 1.98 -5.53
CA LYS A 147 1.88 2.08 -6.98
C LYS A 147 2.37 3.44 -7.42
N ALA A 148 3.44 3.46 -8.21
CA ALA A 148 3.91 4.66 -8.88
C ALA A 148 3.49 4.59 -10.36
N TYR A 149 2.95 5.67 -10.88
CA TYR A 149 2.60 5.79 -12.29
C TYR A 149 2.84 7.23 -12.74
N TRP A 150 3.04 7.39 -14.03
CA TRP A 150 3.13 8.70 -14.65
C TRP A 150 1.73 9.16 -15.07
N ASP A 151 1.37 10.36 -14.68
CA ASP A 151 0.13 11.01 -15.09
C ASP A 151 0.48 12.13 -16.09
N GLU A 152 0.07 11.95 -17.34
CA GLU A 152 0.35 12.90 -18.42
C GLU A 152 -0.51 14.17 -18.31
N ASP A 153 -1.66 14.08 -17.67
CA ASP A 153 -2.62 15.17 -17.51
C ASP A 153 -2.34 16.03 -16.28
N MET A 154 -1.48 15.55 -15.38
CA MET A 154 -1.12 16.25 -14.15
C MET A 154 -0.21 17.44 -14.42
N ARG A 155 -0.66 18.63 -14.08
CA ARG A 155 0.14 19.85 -14.18
C ARG A 155 1.10 19.96 -13.00
N CYS A 156 2.28 20.55 -13.27
CA CYS A 156 3.26 20.81 -12.22
C CYS A 156 2.64 21.70 -11.13
N GLY A 157 2.62 21.20 -9.90
CA GLY A 157 2.05 21.89 -8.74
C GLY A 157 0.63 21.47 -8.36
N GLU A 158 -0.02 20.59 -9.14
CA GLU A 158 -1.29 19.99 -8.74
C GLU A 158 -1.02 18.70 -7.93
N ALA A 159 -1.58 18.62 -6.73
CA ALA A 159 -1.56 17.40 -5.96
C ALA A 159 -2.67 16.46 -6.45
N HIS A 160 -2.40 15.16 -6.53
CA HIS A 160 -3.47 14.18 -6.71
C HIS A 160 -4.47 14.34 -5.56
N GLY A 161 -5.71 14.66 -5.89
CA GLY A 161 -6.82 14.50 -4.96
C GLY A 161 -7.05 13.00 -4.70
N ASP A 162 -7.36 12.67 -3.46
CA ASP A 162 -7.72 11.30 -3.02
C ASP A 162 -8.94 10.74 -3.75
#